data_c735a4cc7284c66ce3c4dccf920fa046
#
_entry.id   c735a4cc7284c66ce3c4dccf920fa046
#
_cell.length_a   1.000
_cell.length_b   1.000
_cell.length_c   1.000
_cell.angle_alpha   90.00
_cell.angle_beta   90.00
_cell.angle_gamma   90.00
#
_symmetry.space_group_name_H-M   'P 1'
#
loop_
_entity.id
_entity.type
_entity.pdbx_description
1 polymer ?
#
loop_
_entity_poly.entity_id
_entity_poly.type
_entity_poly.pdbx_seq_one_letter_code
_entity_poly.pdbx_strand_id
1 'polypeptide(L)'
;LSYVKVHLAQSKGDLYIAKNVQLIDQLKTLRGDYDRINAGYGVVEVIDAIPSDDVADEGIFELLTRVLLSLDNPDFYPALIPASFYFKLLAHDGSEPVVEHCVNCEKTGPLVSFDAQMGGTLCATCRSGVSISAEGLALIRRILGGDLAGVLKEQSPAGAGEIMGIAQESIEQHFGKRLKVPRSTPPLSGLKDAR
;
A
#
# COMPACT_ATOMS: atom_id res chain seq x y z
N LEU A 1 12.19 -7.41 -9.28
CA LEU A 1 11.78 -6.00 -9.41
C LEU A 1 12.97 -5.18 -9.90
N SER A 2 12.78 -4.40 -10.98
CA SER A 2 13.75 -3.43 -11.53
C SER A 2 12.99 -2.41 -12.34
N TYR A 3 13.49 -1.18 -12.41
CA TYR A 3 12.92 -0.16 -13.28
C TYR A 3 13.60 -0.20 -14.65
N VAL A 4 12.82 -0.47 -15.68
CA VAL A 4 13.33 -0.66 -17.02
C VAL A 4 12.51 0.14 -18.05
N LYS A 5 13.14 0.58 -19.13
CA LYS A 5 12.47 1.12 -20.32
C LYS A 5 12.50 0.06 -21.41
N VAL A 6 11.33 -0.32 -21.90
CA VAL A 6 11.18 -1.34 -22.95
C VAL A 6 10.66 -0.71 -24.22
N HIS A 7 11.34 -0.95 -25.35
CA HIS A 7 10.83 -0.60 -26.67
C HIS A 7 10.10 -1.81 -27.25
N LEU A 8 8.80 -1.65 -27.44
CA LEU A 8 7.92 -2.67 -27.98
C LEU A 8 7.67 -2.43 -29.46
N ALA A 9 7.60 -3.48 -30.26
CA ALA A 9 7.12 -3.45 -31.62
C ALA A 9 5.89 -4.35 -31.75
N GLN A 10 4.87 -3.86 -32.43
CA GLN A 10 3.67 -4.64 -32.70
C GLN A 10 4.01 -5.83 -33.62
N SER A 11 3.53 -7.01 -33.27
CA SER A 11 3.60 -8.21 -34.07
C SER A 11 2.31 -8.39 -34.90
N LYS A 12 2.20 -9.46 -35.67
CA LYS A 12 0.94 -9.85 -36.31
C LYS A 12 0.02 -10.41 -35.22
N GLY A 13 -1.03 -9.64 -34.83
CA GLY A 13 -1.97 -9.96 -33.75
C GLY A 13 -1.75 -9.10 -32.49
N ASP A 14 -2.24 -9.56 -31.35
CA ASP A 14 -2.29 -8.81 -30.08
C ASP A 14 -0.99 -8.85 -29.25
N LEU A 15 0.04 -9.53 -29.76
CA LEU A 15 1.32 -9.68 -29.06
C LEU A 15 2.32 -8.59 -29.47
N TYR A 16 3.03 -8.10 -28.48
CA TYR A 16 4.18 -7.17 -28.70
C TYR A 16 5.50 -7.91 -28.53
N ILE A 17 6.48 -7.52 -29.33
CA ILE A 17 7.86 -8.02 -29.27
C ILE A 17 8.73 -6.97 -28.60
N ALA A 18 9.41 -7.34 -27.51
CA ALA A 18 10.42 -6.49 -26.89
C ALA A 18 11.66 -6.39 -27.79
N LYS A 19 11.92 -5.22 -28.38
CA LYS A 19 13.05 -4.97 -29.27
C LYS A 19 14.31 -4.55 -28.53
N ASN A 20 14.14 -3.75 -27.48
CA ASN A 20 15.24 -3.24 -26.67
C ASN A 20 14.76 -3.05 -25.24
N VAL A 21 15.63 -3.37 -24.29
CA VAL A 21 15.39 -3.18 -22.84
C VAL A 21 16.55 -2.40 -22.27
N GLN A 22 16.26 -1.23 -21.72
CA GLN A 22 17.23 -0.38 -21.02
C GLN A 22 16.95 -0.44 -19.53
N LEU A 23 17.94 -0.84 -18.75
CA LEU A 23 17.86 -0.78 -17.29
C LEU A 23 17.99 0.70 -16.85
N ILE A 24 17.00 1.19 -16.11
CA ILE A 24 16.99 2.52 -15.50
C ILE A 24 17.50 2.44 -14.07
N ASP A 25 16.92 1.55 -13.24
CA ASP A 25 17.33 1.33 -11.87
C ASP A 25 17.21 -0.16 -11.49
N GLN A 26 18.20 -0.65 -10.74
CA GLN A 26 18.25 -2.04 -10.28
C GLN A 26 17.47 -2.27 -8.99
N LEU A 27 17.12 -1.19 -8.25
CA LEU A 27 16.49 -1.26 -6.93
C LEU A 27 17.26 -2.22 -6.00
N LYS A 28 18.54 -1.93 -5.78
CA LYS A 28 19.48 -2.87 -5.11
C LYS A 28 19.15 -3.10 -3.65
N THR A 29 18.76 -2.05 -2.91
CA THR A 29 18.38 -2.14 -1.50
C THR A 29 17.11 -2.96 -1.36
N LEU A 30 16.10 -2.67 -2.18
CA LEU A 30 14.85 -3.42 -2.23
C LEU A 30 15.09 -4.91 -2.49
N ARG A 31 15.96 -5.24 -3.44
CA ARG A 31 16.25 -6.63 -3.84
C ARG A 31 17.16 -7.36 -2.87
N GLY A 32 17.94 -6.65 -2.07
CA GLY A 32 18.88 -7.19 -1.10
C GLY A 32 18.27 -7.48 0.27
N ASP A 33 17.04 -7.02 0.53
CA ASP A 33 16.36 -7.14 1.81
C ASP A 33 15.06 -7.93 1.67
N TYR A 34 14.87 -8.95 2.52
CA TYR A 34 13.72 -9.86 2.46
C TYR A 34 12.38 -9.14 2.70
N ASP A 35 12.32 -8.26 3.69
CA ASP A 35 11.09 -7.56 4.04
C ASP A 35 10.70 -6.55 2.93
N ARG A 36 11.69 -5.88 2.35
CA ARG A 36 11.49 -4.93 1.25
C ARG A 36 11.03 -5.62 -0.04
N ILE A 37 11.63 -6.76 -0.39
CA ILE A 37 11.24 -7.48 -1.60
C ILE A 37 9.84 -8.08 -1.47
N ASN A 38 9.45 -8.59 -0.29
CA ASN A 38 8.09 -9.06 -0.04
C ASN A 38 7.08 -7.92 -0.10
N ALA A 39 7.40 -6.77 0.50
CA ALA A 39 6.58 -5.57 0.38
C ALA A 39 6.39 -5.14 -1.09
N GLY A 40 7.47 -5.19 -1.88
CA GLY A 40 7.43 -4.91 -3.31
C GLY A 40 6.57 -5.87 -4.12
N TYR A 41 6.60 -7.16 -3.79
CA TYR A 41 5.68 -8.13 -4.43
C TYR A 41 4.22 -7.88 -4.06
N GLY A 42 3.92 -7.51 -2.80
CA GLY A 42 2.57 -7.13 -2.40
C GLY A 42 2.03 -5.92 -3.16
N VAL A 43 2.88 -4.91 -3.38
CA VAL A 43 2.55 -3.74 -4.19
C VAL A 43 2.24 -4.13 -5.64
N VAL A 44 3.10 -4.94 -6.27
CA VAL A 44 2.89 -5.39 -7.66
C VAL A 44 1.65 -6.27 -7.80
N GLU A 45 1.37 -7.13 -6.81
CA GLU A 45 0.17 -7.96 -6.82
C GLU A 45 -1.13 -7.14 -6.83
N VAL A 46 -1.15 -6.01 -6.10
CA VAL A 46 -2.30 -5.10 -6.12
C VAL A 46 -2.47 -4.46 -7.51
N ILE A 47 -1.38 -4.03 -8.14
CA ILE A 47 -1.45 -3.49 -9.51
C ILE A 47 -2.00 -4.54 -10.49
N ASP A 48 -1.56 -5.80 -10.39
CA ASP A 48 -2.08 -6.92 -11.20
C ASP A 48 -3.56 -7.25 -10.90
N ALA A 49 -4.08 -6.80 -9.76
CA ALA A 49 -5.47 -6.97 -9.38
C ALA A 49 -6.41 -5.91 -9.98
N ILE A 50 -5.88 -4.75 -10.38
CA ILE A 50 -6.66 -3.65 -10.96
C ILE A 50 -7.20 -4.12 -12.32
N PRO A 51 -8.52 -3.96 -12.59
CA PRO A 51 -9.06 -4.23 -13.91
C PRO A 51 -8.33 -3.38 -14.96
N SER A 52 -7.75 -4.04 -15.96
CA SER A 52 -7.03 -3.35 -17.04
C SER A 52 -8.03 -2.91 -18.11
N ASP A 53 -8.29 -1.63 -18.19
CA ASP A 53 -8.75 -1.04 -19.42
C ASP A 53 -7.53 -0.82 -20.33
N ASP A 54 -7.71 -0.86 -21.65
CA ASP A 54 -6.63 -0.74 -22.65
C ASP A 54 -5.87 0.62 -22.59
N VAL A 55 -6.22 1.49 -21.67
CA VAL A 55 -5.63 2.83 -21.48
C VAL A 55 -4.69 2.80 -20.29
N ALA A 56 -3.42 3.15 -20.54
CA ALA A 56 -2.43 3.28 -19.48
C ALA A 56 -2.79 4.44 -18.54
N ASP A 57 -2.85 4.17 -17.24
CA ASP A 57 -3.00 5.20 -16.19
C ASP A 57 -1.60 5.67 -15.74
N GLU A 58 -1.22 6.88 -16.16
CA GLU A 58 0.06 7.49 -15.79
C GLU A 58 0.17 7.73 -14.28
N GLY A 59 -0.94 8.06 -13.60
CA GLY A 59 -0.97 8.31 -12.17
C GLY A 59 -0.69 7.04 -11.36
N ILE A 60 -1.28 5.91 -11.74
CA ILE A 60 -0.98 4.60 -11.14
C ILE A 60 0.49 4.23 -11.39
N PHE A 61 1.01 4.46 -12.60
CA PHE A 61 2.41 4.18 -12.91
C PHE A 61 3.38 5.04 -12.10
N GLU A 62 3.09 6.33 -11.93
CA GLU A 62 3.87 7.21 -11.05
C GLU A 62 3.82 6.75 -9.59
N LEU A 63 2.62 6.39 -9.08
CA LEU A 63 2.45 5.91 -7.72
C LEU A 63 3.24 4.61 -7.49
N LEU A 64 3.17 3.65 -8.43
CA LEU A 64 3.98 2.43 -8.42
C LEU A 64 5.48 2.73 -8.41
N THR A 65 5.93 3.63 -9.27
CA THR A 65 7.35 4.01 -9.34
C THR A 65 7.83 4.60 -8.02
N ARG A 66 7.06 5.54 -7.44
CA ARG A 66 7.38 6.19 -6.17
C ARG A 66 7.44 5.19 -5.01
N VAL A 67 6.51 4.24 -4.94
CA VAL A 67 6.51 3.24 -3.86
C VAL A 67 7.70 2.28 -3.96
N LEU A 68 8.08 1.85 -5.18
CA LEU A 68 9.24 0.97 -5.37
C LEU A 68 10.56 1.69 -5.05
N LEU A 69 10.69 2.98 -5.40
CA LEU A 69 11.82 3.83 -4.99
C LEU A 69 11.84 4.06 -3.47
N SER A 70 10.68 4.20 -2.83
CA SER A 70 10.60 4.30 -1.37
C SER A 70 11.04 3.00 -0.69
N LEU A 71 10.69 1.84 -1.26
CA LEU A 71 11.19 0.54 -0.79
C LEU A 71 12.69 0.36 -1.01
N ASP A 72 13.29 1.02 -2.00
CA ASP A 72 14.75 1.01 -2.23
C ASP A 72 15.49 1.97 -1.30
N ASN A 73 14.81 2.92 -0.64
CA ASN A 73 15.41 3.84 0.31
C ASN A 73 15.67 3.15 1.67
N PRO A 74 16.94 3.01 2.11
CA PRO A 74 17.29 2.34 3.37
C PRO A 74 16.78 3.09 4.63
N ASP A 75 16.54 4.40 4.52
CA ASP A 75 16.10 5.23 5.65
C ASP A 75 14.60 5.08 5.96
N PHE A 76 13.83 4.45 5.06
CA PHE A 76 12.40 4.27 5.24
C PHE A 76 12.04 2.92 5.86
N TYR A 77 11.08 2.92 6.77
CA TYR A 77 10.56 1.72 7.41
C TYR A 77 9.69 0.90 6.43
N PRO A 78 10.14 -0.28 5.97
CA PRO A 78 9.51 -0.98 4.84
C PRO A 78 8.08 -1.46 5.12
N ALA A 79 7.74 -1.77 6.36
CA ALA A 79 6.43 -2.32 6.71
C ALA A 79 5.27 -1.32 6.52
N LEU A 80 5.54 0.00 6.53
CA LEU A 80 4.51 1.02 6.31
C LEU A 80 4.30 1.38 4.84
N ILE A 81 5.26 1.06 3.98
CA ILE A 81 5.24 1.47 2.58
C ILE A 81 4.06 0.85 1.81
N PRO A 82 3.77 -0.48 1.91
CA PRO A 82 2.62 -1.06 1.24
C PRO A 82 1.27 -0.49 1.73
N ALA A 83 1.09 -0.32 3.06
CA ALA A 83 -0.14 0.26 3.60
C ALA A 83 -0.37 1.69 3.07
N SER A 84 0.71 2.49 3.04
CA SER A 84 0.65 3.86 2.50
C SER A 84 0.30 3.87 1.01
N PHE A 85 0.87 2.94 0.24
CA PHE A 85 0.56 2.78 -1.17
C PHE A 85 -0.92 2.40 -1.37
N TYR A 86 -1.45 1.46 -0.60
CA TYR A 86 -2.84 1.01 -0.71
C TYR A 86 -3.83 2.15 -0.44
N PHE A 87 -3.61 2.94 0.60
CA PHE A 87 -4.44 4.11 0.88
C PHE A 87 -4.34 5.18 -0.22
N LYS A 88 -3.15 5.44 -0.76
CA LYS A 88 -2.97 6.40 -1.85
C LYS A 88 -3.58 5.90 -3.17
N LEU A 89 -3.56 4.60 -3.42
CA LEU A 89 -4.21 4.00 -4.58
C LEU A 89 -5.73 4.12 -4.49
N LEU A 90 -6.33 3.85 -3.31
CA LEU A 90 -7.75 4.07 -3.07
C LEU A 90 -8.13 5.55 -3.27
N ALA A 91 -7.31 6.48 -2.76
CA ALA A 91 -7.54 7.91 -2.96
C ALA A 91 -7.44 8.32 -4.44
N HIS A 92 -6.48 7.75 -5.19
CA HIS A 92 -6.34 7.96 -6.63
C HIS A 92 -7.59 7.51 -7.40
N ASP A 93 -8.18 6.38 -6.98
CA ASP A 93 -9.40 5.81 -7.59
C ASP A 93 -10.71 6.43 -7.03
N GLY A 94 -10.61 7.54 -6.30
CA GLY A 94 -11.75 8.27 -5.73
C GLY A 94 -12.43 7.59 -4.54
N SER A 95 -11.80 6.58 -3.96
CA SER A 95 -12.29 5.81 -2.79
C SER A 95 -11.43 6.05 -1.55
N GLU A 96 -10.99 7.30 -1.34
CA GLU A 96 -10.21 7.70 -0.17
C GLU A 96 -10.95 7.35 1.12
N PRO A 97 -10.31 6.63 2.06
CA PRO A 97 -10.97 6.27 3.32
C PRO A 97 -11.34 7.50 4.15
N VAL A 98 -12.56 7.50 4.67
CA VAL A 98 -13.03 8.55 5.58
C VAL A 98 -12.49 8.30 6.99
N VAL A 99 -11.64 9.21 7.49
CA VAL A 99 -10.94 9.06 8.79
C VAL A 99 -11.17 10.22 9.75
N GLU A 100 -11.91 11.24 9.35
CA GLU A 100 -12.16 12.44 10.16
C GLU A 100 -13.45 12.36 10.98
N HIS A 101 -14.40 11.55 10.54
CA HIS A 101 -15.70 11.38 11.19
C HIS A 101 -16.25 9.95 10.99
N CYS A 102 -17.28 9.63 11.74
CA CYS A 102 -17.99 8.36 11.59
C CYS A 102 -18.76 8.34 10.26
N VAL A 103 -18.49 7.38 9.38
CA VAL A 103 -19.14 7.26 8.06
C VAL A 103 -20.66 7.01 8.14
N ASN A 104 -21.17 6.57 9.31
CA ASN A 104 -22.61 6.28 9.48
C ASN A 104 -23.40 7.43 10.10
N CYS A 105 -22.82 8.21 11.02
CA CYS A 105 -23.55 9.25 11.76
C CYS A 105 -22.85 10.60 11.84
N GLU A 106 -21.74 10.78 11.11
CA GLU A 106 -20.95 12.01 10.95
C GLU A 106 -20.32 12.59 12.24
N LYS A 107 -20.42 11.90 13.38
CA LYS A 107 -19.74 12.32 14.60
C LYS A 107 -18.23 12.30 14.42
N THR A 108 -17.55 13.35 14.89
CA THR A 108 -16.11 13.53 14.74
C THR A 108 -15.24 12.78 15.76
N GLY A 109 -15.86 12.07 16.73
CA GLY A 109 -15.10 11.26 17.69
C GLY A 109 -15.91 10.80 18.90
N PRO A 110 -15.33 9.92 19.74
CA PRO A 110 -14.16 9.08 19.43
C PRO A 110 -14.46 8.03 18.35
N LEU A 111 -13.51 7.85 17.41
CA LEU A 111 -13.58 6.83 16.36
C LEU A 111 -12.79 5.60 16.83
N VAL A 112 -13.42 4.42 16.81
CA VAL A 112 -12.91 3.22 17.50
C VAL A 112 -12.82 1.98 16.61
N SER A 113 -13.37 2.04 15.40
CA SER A 113 -13.30 0.96 14.42
C SER A 113 -13.22 1.48 13.00
N PHE A 114 -12.80 0.63 12.09
CA PHE A 114 -12.75 0.87 10.66
C PHE A 114 -13.50 -0.25 9.94
N ASP A 115 -14.35 0.12 9.00
CA ASP A 115 -15.10 -0.82 8.18
C ASP A 115 -14.77 -0.57 6.70
N ALA A 116 -14.13 -1.56 6.08
CA ALA A 116 -13.70 -1.48 4.69
C ALA A 116 -14.88 -1.43 3.71
N GLN A 117 -16.01 -2.05 4.04
CA GLN A 117 -17.22 -2.00 3.19
C GLN A 117 -17.88 -0.63 3.24
N MET A 118 -17.86 0.02 4.41
CA MET A 118 -18.37 1.38 4.59
C MET A 118 -17.36 2.45 4.15
N GLY A 119 -16.12 2.06 3.88
CA GLY A 119 -15.06 2.95 3.39
C GLY A 119 -14.50 3.90 4.44
N GLY A 120 -14.55 3.56 5.75
CA GLY A 120 -13.99 4.46 6.75
C GLY A 120 -14.22 4.11 8.20
N THR A 121 -14.00 5.13 9.05
CA THR A 121 -14.04 5.00 10.51
C THR A 121 -15.44 5.12 11.10
N LEU A 122 -15.65 4.50 12.26
CA LEU A 122 -16.91 4.47 12.99
C LEU A 122 -16.71 4.79 14.49
N CYS A 123 -17.71 5.48 15.06
CA CYS A 123 -17.76 5.74 16.49
C CYS A 123 -18.22 4.51 17.27
N ALA A 124 -18.11 4.58 18.61
CA ALA A 124 -18.47 3.47 19.49
C ALA A 124 -19.93 2.99 19.34
N THR A 125 -20.86 3.90 19.00
CA THR A 125 -22.29 3.57 18.82
C THR A 125 -22.56 2.86 17.49
N CYS A 126 -21.80 3.21 16.42
CA CYS A 126 -21.98 2.67 15.07
C CYS A 126 -21.01 1.52 14.76
N ARG A 127 -20.21 1.11 15.71
CA ARG A 127 -19.08 0.19 15.57
C ARG A 127 -19.42 -1.03 14.71
N SER A 128 -18.66 -1.23 13.63
CA SER A 128 -18.55 -2.44 12.82
C SER A 128 -17.12 -2.61 12.31
N GLY A 129 -16.83 -3.67 11.57
CA GLY A 129 -15.50 -3.94 11.02
C GLY A 129 -14.46 -4.25 12.11
N VAL A 130 -13.22 -3.79 11.90
CA VAL A 130 -12.08 -4.04 12.79
C VAL A 130 -11.84 -2.87 13.74
N SER A 131 -11.32 -3.16 14.94
CA SER A 131 -10.94 -2.09 15.88
C SER A 131 -9.76 -1.30 15.33
N ILE A 132 -9.74 0.01 15.61
CA ILE A 132 -8.62 0.88 15.30
C ILE A 132 -8.17 1.63 16.56
N SER A 133 -6.84 1.64 16.81
CA SER A 133 -6.25 2.42 17.89
C SER A 133 -6.17 3.91 17.52
N ALA A 134 -5.98 4.76 18.52
CA ALA A 134 -5.75 6.20 18.28
C ALA A 134 -4.47 6.43 17.48
N GLU A 135 -3.44 5.63 17.71
CA GLU A 135 -2.16 5.64 17.01
C GLU A 135 -2.31 5.21 15.55
N GLY A 136 -3.03 4.11 15.27
CA GLY A 136 -3.33 3.64 13.92
C GLY A 136 -4.13 4.68 13.13
N LEU A 137 -5.15 5.27 13.75
CA LEU A 137 -5.93 6.34 13.13
C LEU A 137 -5.08 7.58 12.82
N ALA A 138 -4.21 7.97 13.75
CA ALA A 138 -3.28 9.09 13.53
C ALA A 138 -2.31 8.83 12.37
N LEU A 139 -1.80 7.59 12.24
CA LEU A 139 -0.95 7.21 11.11
C LEU A 139 -1.69 7.31 9.77
N ILE A 140 -2.92 6.79 9.66
CA ILE A 140 -3.70 6.88 8.42
C ILE A 140 -3.95 8.34 8.05
N ARG A 141 -4.31 9.19 9.01
CA ARG A 141 -4.51 10.64 8.79
C ARG A 141 -3.25 11.32 8.27
N ARG A 142 -2.09 11.02 8.83
CA ARG A 142 -0.80 11.57 8.38
C ARG A 142 -0.45 11.10 6.96
N ILE A 143 -0.67 9.82 6.65
CA ILE A 143 -0.45 9.25 5.32
C ILE A 143 -1.32 9.95 4.26
N LEU A 144 -2.61 10.11 4.53
CA LEU A 144 -3.54 10.76 3.62
C LEU A 144 -3.32 12.27 3.57
N GLY A 145 -3.05 12.89 4.71
CA GLY A 145 -2.84 14.33 4.87
C GLY A 145 -1.51 14.88 4.34
N GLY A 146 -0.64 14.03 3.77
CA GLY A 146 0.59 14.48 3.07
C GLY A 146 1.88 14.40 3.87
N ASP A 147 1.87 13.96 5.14
CA ASP A 147 3.10 13.74 5.95
C ASP A 147 3.70 12.33 5.75
N LEU A 148 3.60 11.80 4.53
CA LEU A 148 4.08 10.44 4.23
C LEU A 148 5.59 10.29 4.49
N ALA A 149 6.39 11.27 4.09
CA ALA A 149 7.84 11.21 4.27
C ALA A 149 8.25 11.21 5.75
N GLY A 150 7.52 11.93 6.61
CA GLY A 150 7.71 11.91 8.07
C GLY A 150 7.37 10.52 8.63
N VAL A 151 6.20 9.99 8.27
CA VAL A 151 5.75 8.65 8.72
C VAL A 151 6.72 7.53 8.32
N LEU A 152 7.22 7.54 7.08
CA LEU A 152 8.12 6.49 6.59
C LEU A 152 9.52 6.49 7.23
N LYS A 153 9.94 7.60 7.82
CA LYS A 153 11.21 7.70 8.56
C LYS A 153 11.12 7.18 10.00
N GLU A 154 9.92 7.04 10.53
CA GLU A 154 9.72 6.52 11.88
C GLU A 154 9.98 5.01 11.91
N GLN A 155 10.84 4.56 12.81
CA GLN A 155 11.13 3.14 12.98
C GLN A 155 10.04 2.48 13.82
N SER A 156 9.27 1.58 13.21
CA SER A 156 8.22 0.79 13.87
C SER A 156 7.21 1.63 14.70
N PRO A 157 6.55 2.63 14.10
CA PRO A 157 5.59 3.43 14.85
C PRO A 157 4.43 2.60 15.38
N ALA A 158 3.88 3.02 16.52
CA ALA A 158 2.70 2.39 17.10
C ALA A 158 1.53 2.38 16.09
N GLY A 159 0.82 1.27 15.98
CA GLY A 159 -0.27 1.10 15.00
C GLY A 159 0.15 0.64 13.59
N ALA A 160 1.44 0.54 13.29
CA ALA A 160 1.92 0.17 11.94
C ALA A 160 1.35 -1.18 11.44
N GLY A 161 1.36 -2.22 12.29
CA GLY A 161 0.81 -3.53 11.94
C GLY A 161 -0.71 -3.53 11.74
N GLU A 162 -1.40 -2.70 12.50
CA GLU A 162 -2.86 -2.54 12.44
C GLU A 162 -3.30 -1.90 11.11
N ILE A 163 -2.64 -0.82 10.70
CA ILE A 163 -3.01 -0.12 9.46
C ILE A 163 -2.72 -0.95 8.21
N MET A 164 -1.75 -1.87 8.25
CA MET A 164 -1.51 -2.77 7.13
C MET A 164 -2.71 -3.70 6.88
N GLY A 165 -3.28 -4.28 7.95
CA GLY A 165 -4.49 -5.11 7.86
C GLY A 165 -5.69 -4.33 7.31
N ILE A 166 -5.89 -3.11 7.80
CA ILE A 166 -6.96 -2.21 7.34
C ILE A 166 -6.78 -1.85 5.86
N ALA A 167 -5.57 -1.44 5.47
CA ALA A 167 -5.28 -1.06 4.09
C ALA A 167 -5.48 -2.21 3.12
N GLN A 168 -5.02 -3.42 3.48
CA GLN A 168 -5.19 -4.61 2.66
C GLN A 168 -6.68 -5.00 2.52
N GLU A 169 -7.44 -5.00 3.61
CA GLU A 169 -8.87 -5.31 3.56
C GLU A 169 -9.63 -4.30 2.71
N SER A 170 -9.27 -3.01 2.79
CA SER A 170 -9.86 -1.95 1.97
C SER A 170 -9.59 -2.15 0.48
N ILE A 171 -8.36 -2.51 0.09
CA ILE A 171 -8.00 -2.82 -1.30
C ILE A 171 -8.72 -4.08 -1.79
N GLU A 172 -8.75 -5.15 -0.99
CA GLU A 172 -9.42 -6.41 -1.34
C GLU A 172 -10.93 -6.19 -1.55
N GLN A 173 -11.54 -5.36 -0.69
CA GLN A 173 -12.95 -4.99 -0.81
C GLN A 173 -13.21 -4.15 -2.06
N HIS A 174 -12.36 -3.16 -2.32
CA HIS A 174 -12.52 -2.23 -3.44
C HIS A 174 -12.39 -2.93 -4.81
N PHE A 175 -11.36 -3.74 -5.00
CA PHE A 175 -11.12 -4.44 -6.27
C PHE A 175 -11.81 -5.83 -6.36
N GLY A 176 -12.45 -6.30 -5.29
CA GLY A 176 -13.15 -7.60 -5.26
C GLY A 176 -12.21 -8.80 -5.39
N LYS A 177 -10.92 -8.62 -5.13
CA LYS A 177 -9.88 -9.66 -5.29
C LYS A 177 -9.05 -9.82 -4.02
N ARG A 178 -8.95 -11.05 -3.51
CA ARG A 178 -8.06 -11.35 -2.38
C ARG A 178 -6.61 -11.38 -2.80
N LEU A 179 -5.76 -10.71 -1.99
CA LEU A 179 -4.32 -10.73 -2.17
C LEU A 179 -3.71 -12.01 -1.57
N LYS A 180 -2.69 -12.55 -2.22
CA LYS A 180 -1.98 -13.77 -1.79
C LYS A 180 -0.88 -13.47 -0.78
N VAL A 181 -0.35 -12.23 -0.80
CA VAL A 181 0.68 -11.80 0.16
C VAL A 181 0.08 -11.78 1.56
N PRO A 182 0.72 -12.41 2.58
CA PRO A 182 0.21 -12.45 3.94
C PRO A 182 -0.01 -11.05 4.54
N ARG A 183 -1.10 -10.87 5.28
CA ARG A 183 -1.51 -9.61 5.94
C ARG A 183 -0.49 -9.03 6.93
N SER A 184 0.44 -9.84 7.41
CA SER A 184 1.60 -9.41 8.21
C SER A 184 2.66 -10.51 8.16
N THR A 185 3.79 -10.25 7.54
CA THR A 185 5.00 -11.00 7.91
C THR A 185 5.60 -10.22 9.08
N PRO A 186 5.67 -10.78 10.32
CA PRO A 186 6.40 -10.11 11.39
C PRO A 186 7.84 -9.93 10.92
N PRO A 187 8.47 -8.77 11.16
CA PRO A 187 9.85 -8.55 10.74
C PRO A 187 10.75 -9.63 11.32
N LEU A 188 11.57 -10.27 10.50
CA LEU A 188 12.51 -11.31 10.91
C LEU A 188 13.60 -10.79 11.88
N SER A 189 13.64 -9.48 12.14
CA SER A 189 14.58 -8.83 13.06
C SER A 189 14.47 -9.31 14.51
N GLY A 190 13.41 -10.03 14.91
CA GLY A 190 13.24 -10.61 16.24
C GLY A 190 13.89 -11.99 16.46
N LEU A 191 14.50 -12.63 15.45
CA LEU A 191 15.04 -13.98 15.54
C LEU A 191 16.54 -14.04 15.88
N LYS A 192 17.18 -12.93 16.29
CA LYS A 192 18.63 -12.88 16.56
C LYS A 192 19.06 -13.40 17.94
N ASP A 193 18.15 -13.75 18.86
CA ASP A 193 18.52 -14.15 20.23
C ASP A 193 18.05 -15.57 20.63
N ALA A 194 18.06 -16.52 19.68
CA ALA A 194 17.86 -17.93 20.01
C ALA A 194 19.10 -18.75 19.58
N ARG A 195 20.23 -18.60 20.32
CA ARG A 195 21.34 -19.56 20.41
C ARG A 195 21.87 -19.63 21.83
#